data_bc6f53425961619b1142c298940a4ecf
#
_entry.id   bc6f53425961619b1142c298940a4ecf
#
_cell.length_a   1.000
_cell.length_b   1.000
_cell.length_c   1.000
_cell.angle_alpha   90.00
_cell.angle_beta   90.00
_cell.angle_gamma   90.00
#
_symmetry.space_group_name_H-M   'P 1'
#
loop_
_entity.id
_entity.type
_entity.pdbx_description
1 polymer ?
#
loop_
_entity_poly.entity_id
_entity_poly.type
_entity_poly.pdbx_seq_one_letter_code
_entity_poly.pdbx_strand_id
1 'polypeptide(L)'
;MTAVYLDHDSPVGFRDLMAVEASGNFFGNLTPMQMGALPSQIYQLTKAGLSVGAASATQFTRFIMFQFGVVLFAGIMLWAKLGFFIASYGDIVILNLLVFAGHALELIGLFVVCLCPNFVRRAGSGLLRWANGHGWVKNYDKWDEMINVQVAQFSSAFRRSAANIPDMALTLIITMTQLGFLYMVPWFVLHAFGIEADFLTCLAAGSMVQLVSTAVPLPGGTGGAEGGFALFFGPMLGSSATAGFLVWRVVTFFLPTFAALPMIGLKSSHRESIYHRAQRLRGRGGSGARAPRGGVAYKPKKHGTKKLVVKKAGTQKKQ
;
A
#
# COMPACT_ATOMS: atom_id res chain seq x y z
N MET A 1 -3.32 7.31 3.09
CA MET A 1 -2.87 8.14 4.24
C MET A 1 -3.11 9.61 3.96
N THR A 2 -2.59 10.15 2.86
CA THR A 2 -2.76 11.55 2.50
C THR A 2 -4.23 12.00 2.50
N ALA A 3 -5.16 11.20 1.96
CA ALA A 3 -6.59 11.52 1.99
C ALA A 3 -7.17 11.56 3.41
N VAL A 4 -6.67 10.75 4.35
CA VAL A 4 -7.06 10.79 5.77
C VAL A 4 -6.46 12.01 6.47
N TYR A 5 -5.30 12.49 6.01
CA TYR A 5 -4.67 13.71 6.52
C TYR A 5 -5.38 14.99 6.08
N LEU A 6 -5.91 14.98 4.86
CA LEU A 6 -6.56 16.13 4.24
C LEU A 6 -8.05 16.21 4.57
N ASP A 7 -8.63 15.13 5.10
CA ASP A 7 -10.00 15.13 5.61
C ASP A 7 -10.08 15.92 6.92
N HIS A 8 -10.79 17.06 6.87
CA HIS A 8 -10.96 17.97 8.00
C HIS A 8 -11.65 17.33 9.21
N ASP A 9 -12.45 16.29 8.97
CA ASP A 9 -13.25 15.59 9.97
C ASP A 9 -12.61 14.27 10.43
N SER A 10 -11.39 13.94 9.96
CA SER A 10 -10.73 12.69 10.31
C SER A 10 -10.35 12.64 11.79
N PRO A 11 -10.77 11.59 12.53
CA PRO A 11 -10.40 11.42 13.93
C PRO A 11 -8.95 10.96 14.13
N VAL A 12 -8.20 10.69 13.03
CA VAL A 12 -6.89 10.05 13.06
C VAL A 12 -5.79 11.10 13.22
N GLY A 13 -5.00 11.00 14.27
CA GLY A 13 -3.88 11.89 14.51
C GLY A 13 -2.56 11.34 13.95
N PHE A 14 -1.51 12.16 13.98
CA PHE A 14 -0.19 11.79 13.44
C PHE A 14 0.40 10.53 14.10
N ARG A 15 0.32 10.42 15.43
CA ARG A 15 0.83 9.23 16.14
C ARG A 15 0.07 7.96 15.80
N ASP A 16 -1.25 8.07 15.58
CA ASP A 16 -2.06 6.93 15.13
C ASP A 16 -1.61 6.47 13.74
N LEU A 17 -1.27 7.41 12.84
CA LEU A 17 -0.76 7.09 11.51
C LEU A 17 0.64 6.48 11.56
N MET A 18 1.50 6.93 12.46
CA MET A 18 2.78 6.25 12.72
C MET A 18 2.57 4.81 13.18
N ALA A 19 1.60 4.57 14.07
CA ALA A 19 1.25 3.21 14.50
C ALA A 19 0.70 2.35 13.36
N VAL A 20 -0.09 2.94 12.45
CA VAL A 20 -0.59 2.26 11.25
C VAL A 20 0.55 1.84 10.34
N GLU A 21 1.49 2.75 10.04
CA GLU A 21 2.67 2.41 9.21
C GLU A 21 3.58 1.40 9.88
N ALA A 22 3.85 1.57 11.16
CA ALA A 22 4.66 0.65 11.93
C ALA A 22 4.06 -0.76 11.95
N SER A 23 2.75 -0.88 12.16
CA SER A 23 2.07 -2.19 12.12
C SER A 23 2.14 -2.84 10.74
N GLY A 24 1.94 -2.05 9.68
CA GLY A 24 2.05 -2.53 8.30
C GLY A 24 3.46 -3.02 7.97
N ASN A 25 4.48 -2.26 8.36
CA ASN A 25 5.88 -2.62 8.15
C ASN A 25 6.22 -3.91 8.92
N PHE A 26 5.93 -3.95 10.22
CA PHE A 26 6.25 -5.09 11.06
C PHE A 26 5.54 -6.38 10.59
N PHE A 27 4.21 -6.37 10.51
CA PHE A 27 3.45 -7.56 10.12
C PHE A 27 3.62 -7.91 8.63
N GLY A 28 3.87 -6.93 7.78
CA GLY A 28 4.19 -7.17 6.38
C GLY A 28 5.51 -7.91 6.23
N ASN A 29 6.56 -7.45 6.91
CA ASN A 29 7.90 -8.07 6.81
C ASN A 29 7.95 -9.48 7.40
N LEU A 30 7.09 -9.80 8.37
CA LEU A 30 7.01 -11.14 8.98
C LEU A 30 6.15 -12.13 8.20
N THR A 31 5.35 -11.68 7.25
CA THR A 31 4.40 -12.54 6.54
C THR A 31 4.78 -12.69 5.07
N PRO A 32 4.53 -13.87 4.47
CA PRO A 32 4.71 -14.08 3.05
C PRO A 32 3.92 -13.05 2.23
N MET A 33 4.49 -12.56 1.13
CA MET A 33 3.89 -11.58 0.23
C MET A 33 3.37 -10.31 0.93
N GLN A 34 3.89 -10.00 2.13
CA GLN A 34 3.43 -8.89 2.97
C GLN A 34 1.92 -8.92 3.32
N MET A 35 1.30 -10.10 3.31
CA MET A 35 -0.15 -10.27 3.52
C MET A 35 -0.63 -9.74 4.88
N GLY A 36 0.23 -9.68 5.90
CA GLY A 36 -0.09 -9.13 7.22
C GLY A 36 -0.16 -7.60 7.26
N ALA A 37 0.39 -6.91 6.27
CA ALA A 37 0.43 -5.44 6.27
C ALA A 37 -0.98 -4.83 6.22
N LEU A 38 -1.77 -5.20 5.21
CA LEU A 38 -3.09 -4.61 4.97
C LEU A 38 -4.06 -4.84 6.16
N PRO A 39 -4.26 -6.06 6.68
CA PRO A 39 -5.14 -6.29 7.82
C PRO A 39 -4.71 -5.54 9.08
N SER A 40 -3.41 -5.50 9.38
CA SER A 40 -2.88 -4.80 10.56
C SER A 40 -3.09 -3.29 10.48
N GLN A 41 -2.90 -2.70 9.31
CA GLN A 41 -3.14 -1.28 9.06
C GLN A 41 -4.63 -0.91 9.15
N ILE A 42 -5.52 -1.75 8.60
CA ILE A 42 -6.97 -1.57 8.74
C ILE A 42 -7.37 -1.64 10.22
N TYR A 43 -6.85 -2.61 10.96
CA TYR A 43 -7.10 -2.75 12.39
C TYR A 43 -6.65 -1.50 13.17
N GLN A 44 -5.47 -0.96 12.91
CA GLN A 44 -4.98 0.25 13.58
C GLN A 44 -5.82 1.49 13.23
N LEU A 45 -6.22 1.64 11.97
CA LEU A 45 -7.11 2.73 11.56
C LEU A 45 -8.49 2.65 12.23
N THR A 46 -9.05 1.44 12.38
CA THR A 46 -10.31 1.27 13.09
C THR A 46 -10.18 1.58 14.57
N LYS A 47 -9.07 1.20 15.18
CA LYS A 47 -8.73 1.56 16.56
C LYS A 47 -8.56 3.07 16.76
N ALA A 48 -8.10 3.77 15.72
CA ALA A 48 -7.98 5.24 15.70
C ALA A 48 -9.34 5.95 15.50
N GLY A 49 -10.42 5.21 15.19
CA GLY A 49 -11.78 5.73 15.12
C GLY A 49 -12.41 5.76 13.73
N LEU A 50 -11.74 5.23 12.68
CA LEU A 50 -12.38 5.05 11.38
C LEU A 50 -13.33 3.85 11.41
N SER A 51 -14.40 3.90 10.61
CA SER A 51 -15.18 2.71 10.32
C SER A 51 -14.35 1.71 9.51
N VAL A 52 -14.63 0.40 9.65
CA VAL A 52 -13.91 -0.65 8.89
C VAL A 52 -13.95 -0.37 7.38
N GLY A 53 -15.10 0.08 6.86
CA GLY A 53 -15.24 0.42 5.45
C GLY A 53 -14.36 1.59 5.02
N ALA A 54 -14.24 2.66 5.83
CA ALA A 54 -13.38 3.79 5.54
C ALA A 54 -11.89 3.41 5.65
N ALA A 55 -11.52 2.63 6.67
CA ALA A 55 -10.16 2.14 6.85
C ALA A 55 -9.72 1.25 5.68
N SER A 56 -10.57 0.30 5.28
CA SER A 56 -10.32 -0.56 4.11
C SER A 56 -10.20 0.25 2.82
N ALA A 57 -11.11 1.20 2.59
CA ALA A 57 -11.06 2.06 1.42
C ALA A 57 -9.74 2.83 1.33
N THR A 58 -9.29 3.40 2.45
CA THR A 58 -8.03 4.15 2.53
C THR A 58 -6.83 3.24 2.22
N GLN A 59 -6.79 2.04 2.80
CA GLN A 59 -5.65 1.14 2.59
C GLN A 59 -5.62 0.54 1.19
N PHE A 60 -6.77 0.18 0.61
CA PHE A 60 -6.82 -0.29 -0.77
C PHE A 60 -6.36 0.79 -1.76
N THR A 61 -6.81 2.04 -1.58
CA THR A 61 -6.35 3.14 -2.43
C THR A 61 -4.84 3.35 -2.30
N ARG A 62 -4.33 3.34 -1.06
CA ARG A 62 -2.89 3.43 -0.81
C ARG A 62 -2.11 2.32 -1.51
N PHE A 63 -2.58 1.08 -1.42
CA PHE A 63 -1.95 -0.07 -2.07
C PHE A 63 -1.86 0.11 -3.59
N ILE A 64 -2.97 0.52 -4.24
CA ILE A 64 -2.99 0.77 -5.68
C ILE A 64 -2.00 1.88 -6.06
N MET A 65 -2.01 2.99 -5.32
CA MET A 65 -1.10 4.12 -5.58
C MET A 65 0.36 3.75 -5.37
N PHE A 66 0.65 2.91 -4.38
CA PHE A 66 1.99 2.39 -4.14
C PHE A 66 2.47 1.50 -5.29
N GLN A 67 1.66 0.53 -5.74
CA GLN A 67 1.97 -0.33 -6.88
C GLN A 67 2.15 0.49 -8.17
N PHE A 68 1.29 1.49 -8.38
CA PHE A 68 1.44 2.41 -9.50
C PHE A 68 2.78 3.17 -9.42
N GLY A 69 3.13 3.68 -8.25
CA GLY A 69 4.42 4.35 -8.02
C GLY A 69 5.62 3.43 -8.28
N VAL A 70 5.57 2.18 -7.82
CA VAL A 70 6.64 1.19 -8.04
C VAL A 70 6.84 0.93 -9.54
N VAL A 71 5.77 0.63 -10.27
CA VAL A 71 5.85 0.34 -11.72
C VAL A 71 6.28 1.59 -12.51
N LEU A 72 5.74 2.75 -12.16
CA LEU A 72 6.10 4.02 -12.80
C LEU A 72 7.57 4.37 -12.58
N PHE A 73 8.05 4.27 -11.33
CA PHE A 73 9.45 4.55 -11.00
C PHE A 73 10.40 3.59 -11.73
N ALA A 74 10.12 2.29 -11.63
CA ALA A 74 10.91 1.27 -12.29
C ALA A 74 10.90 1.44 -13.82
N GLY A 75 9.75 1.77 -14.42
CA GLY A 75 9.63 2.04 -15.86
C GLY A 75 10.45 3.24 -16.32
N ILE A 76 10.40 4.35 -15.56
CA ILE A 76 11.21 5.55 -15.83
C ILE A 76 12.70 5.21 -15.74
N MET A 77 13.13 4.51 -14.69
CA MET A 77 14.52 4.14 -14.48
C MET A 77 15.03 3.14 -15.51
N LEU A 78 14.21 2.15 -15.85
CA LEU A 78 14.53 1.18 -16.89
C LEU A 78 14.70 1.85 -18.25
N TRP A 79 13.80 2.77 -18.61
CA TRP A 79 13.91 3.55 -19.84
C TRP A 79 15.16 4.46 -19.86
N ALA A 80 15.44 5.15 -18.76
CA ALA A 80 16.56 6.07 -18.63
C ALA A 80 17.93 5.36 -18.68
N LYS A 81 18.02 4.12 -18.17
CA LYS A 81 19.26 3.34 -18.05
C LYS A 81 19.25 2.05 -18.86
N LEU A 82 18.37 1.91 -19.84
CA LEU A 82 18.24 0.70 -20.68
C LEU A 82 19.57 0.32 -21.34
N GLY A 83 20.28 1.28 -21.90
CA GLY A 83 21.60 1.05 -22.50
C GLY A 83 22.61 0.49 -21.52
N PHE A 84 22.64 1.00 -20.28
CA PHE A 84 23.47 0.46 -19.22
C PHE A 84 23.13 -1.00 -18.89
N PHE A 85 21.84 -1.31 -18.71
CA PHE A 85 21.41 -2.66 -18.40
C PHE A 85 21.75 -3.65 -19.50
N ILE A 86 21.57 -3.28 -20.77
CA ILE A 86 21.94 -4.13 -21.91
C ILE A 86 23.45 -4.36 -21.96
N ALA A 87 24.25 -3.32 -21.76
CA ALA A 87 25.70 -3.41 -21.83
C ALA A 87 26.31 -4.19 -20.65
N SER A 88 25.73 -4.06 -19.44
CA SER A 88 26.29 -4.62 -18.22
C SER A 88 25.80 -6.04 -17.91
N TYR A 89 24.57 -6.38 -18.32
CA TYR A 89 23.91 -7.61 -17.91
C TYR A 89 23.51 -8.53 -19.07
N GLY A 90 23.67 -8.09 -20.32
CA GLY A 90 23.40 -8.93 -21.51
C GLY A 90 21.99 -9.55 -21.48
N ASP A 91 21.93 -10.88 -21.61
CA ASP A 91 20.65 -11.62 -21.64
C ASP A 91 19.86 -11.57 -20.33
N ILE A 92 20.50 -11.21 -19.21
CA ILE A 92 19.80 -11.05 -17.91
C ILE A 92 18.79 -9.88 -17.95
N VAL A 93 18.98 -8.93 -18.88
CA VAL A 93 17.99 -7.86 -19.12
C VAL A 93 16.61 -8.42 -19.47
N ILE A 94 16.55 -9.58 -20.15
CA ILE A 94 15.28 -10.24 -20.46
C ILE A 94 14.55 -10.64 -19.19
N LEU A 95 15.26 -11.18 -18.19
CA LEU A 95 14.66 -11.51 -16.88
C LEU A 95 14.10 -10.26 -16.20
N ASN A 96 14.83 -9.14 -16.24
CA ASN A 96 14.36 -7.87 -15.69
C ASN A 96 13.11 -7.37 -16.38
N LEU A 97 13.06 -7.45 -17.71
CA LEU A 97 11.87 -7.08 -18.49
C LEU A 97 10.68 -7.99 -18.18
N LEU A 98 10.91 -9.29 -18.00
CA LEU A 98 9.86 -10.23 -17.60
C LEU A 98 9.31 -9.92 -16.21
N VAL A 99 10.18 -9.65 -15.23
CA VAL A 99 9.76 -9.28 -13.87
C VAL A 99 9.00 -7.94 -13.90
N PHE A 100 9.51 -6.95 -14.62
CA PHE A 100 8.81 -5.68 -14.82
C PHE A 100 7.45 -5.86 -15.50
N ALA A 101 7.39 -6.67 -16.56
CA ALA A 101 6.13 -6.98 -17.27
C ALA A 101 5.12 -7.68 -16.34
N GLY A 102 5.58 -8.56 -15.45
CA GLY A 102 4.75 -9.20 -14.42
C GLY A 102 4.10 -8.17 -13.49
N HIS A 103 4.87 -7.23 -12.96
CA HIS A 103 4.36 -6.15 -12.11
C HIS A 103 3.46 -5.17 -12.88
N ALA A 104 3.77 -4.88 -14.13
CA ALA A 104 2.92 -4.06 -15.00
C ALA A 104 1.57 -4.76 -15.27
N LEU A 105 1.59 -6.08 -15.49
CA LEU A 105 0.38 -6.89 -15.66
C LEU A 105 -0.46 -6.94 -14.37
N GLU A 106 0.20 -7.10 -13.21
CA GLU A 106 -0.47 -7.00 -11.89
C GLU A 106 -1.17 -5.65 -11.75
N LEU A 107 -0.48 -4.55 -12.05
CA LEU A 107 -1.05 -3.21 -12.00
C LEU A 107 -2.23 -3.05 -12.95
N ILE A 108 -2.13 -3.53 -14.19
CA ILE A 108 -3.24 -3.55 -15.14
C ILE A 108 -4.42 -4.33 -14.56
N GLY A 109 -4.17 -5.50 -13.97
CA GLY A 109 -5.18 -6.31 -13.29
C GLY A 109 -5.90 -5.54 -12.18
N LEU A 110 -5.14 -4.81 -11.35
CA LEU A 110 -5.70 -3.94 -10.31
C LEU A 110 -6.60 -2.84 -10.88
N PHE A 111 -6.17 -2.17 -11.96
CA PHE A 111 -7.00 -1.18 -12.64
C PHE A 111 -8.26 -1.80 -13.26
N VAL A 112 -8.16 -2.98 -13.86
CA VAL A 112 -9.34 -3.69 -14.39
C VAL A 112 -10.34 -3.99 -13.27
N VAL A 113 -9.89 -4.45 -12.10
CA VAL A 113 -10.76 -4.64 -10.91
C VAL A 113 -11.43 -3.34 -10.49
N CYS A 114 -10.71 -2.23 -10.51
CA CYS A 114 -11.22 -0.93 -10.11
C CYS A 114 -12.22 -0.33 -11.10
N LEU A 115 -11.92 -0.41 -12.38
CA LEU A 115 -12.67 0.26 -13.44
C LEU A 115 -13.80 -0.60 -14.01
N CYS A 116 -13.59 -1.92 -14.08
CA CYS A 116 -14.50 -2.88 -14.67
C CYS A 116 -14.99 -3.95 -13.66
N PRO A 117 -15.56 -3.57 -12.50
CA PRO A 117 -15.92 -4.52 -11.45
C PRO A 117 -16.94 -5.57 -11.91
N ASN A 118 -17.85 -5.22 -12.81
CA ASN A 118 -18.86 -6.16 -13.33
C ASN A 118 -18.22 -7.24 -14.23
N PHE A 119 -17.19 -6.89 -15.00
CA PHE A 119 -16.43 -7.85 -15.78
C PHE A 119 -15.70 -8.83 -14.85
N VAL A 120 -15.01 -8.31 -13.84
CA VAL A 120 -14.24 -9.12 -12.89
C VAL A 120 -15.14 -10.08 -12.10
N ARG A 121 -16.31 -9.61 -11.65
CA ARG A 121 -17.30 -10.48 -10.99
C ARG A 121 -17.77 -11.60 -11.90
N ARG A 122 -18.14 -11.29 -13.15
CA ARG A 122 -18.60 -12.31 -14.13
C ARG A 122 -17.50 -13.32 -14.42
N ALA A 123 -16.28 -12.85 -14.67
CA ALA A 123 -15.13 -13.72 -14.95
C ALA A 123 -14.78 -14.57 -13.71
N GLY A 124 -14.75 -13.97 -12.52
CA GLY A 124 -14.48 -14.64 -11.25
C GLY A 124 -15.52 -15.71 -10.92
N SER A 125 -16.80 -15.37 -10.99
CA SER A 125 -17.88 -16.34 -10.79
C SER A 125 -17.92 -17.43 -11.88
N GLY A 126 -17.50 -17.09 -13.11
CA GLY A 126 -17.36 -18.08 -14.21
C GLY A 126 -16.24 -19.08 -13.93
N LEU A 127 -15.05 -18.57 -13.55
CA LEU A 127 -13.90 -19.42 -13.19
C LEU A 127 -14.20 -20.27 -11.95
N LEU A 128 -14.86 -19.69 -10.96
CA LEU A 128 -15.26 -20.39 -9.75
C LEU A 128 -16.25 -21.52 -10.04
N ARG A 129 -17.23 -21.31 -10.94
CA ARG A 129 -18.16 -22.34 -11.41
C ARG A 129 -17.43 -23.48 -12.13
N TRP A 130 -16.49 -23.12 -12.99
CA TRP A 130 -15.66 -24.09 -13.69
C TRP A 130 -14.83 -24.94 -12.70
N ALA A 131 -14.17 -24.32 -11.73
CA ALA A 131 -13.39 -24.99 -10.70
C ALA A 131 -14.26 -25.85 -9.77
N ASN A 132 -15.47 -25.40 -9.44
CA ASN A 132 -16.44 -26.17 -8.67
C ASN A 132 -16.92 -27.43 -9.44
N GLY A 133 -17.13 -27.30 -10.75
CA GLY A 133 -17.46 -28.43 -11.63
C GLY A 133 -16.38 -29.53 -11.70
N HIS A 134 -15.12 -29.18 -11.43
CA HIS A 134 -13.98 -30.09 -11.32
C HIS A 134 -13.70 -30.57 -9.88
N GLY A 135 -14.57 -30.21 -8.92
CA GLY A 135 -14.43 -30.62 -7.51
C GLY A 135 -13.31 -29.92 -6.72
N TRP A 136 -12.69 -28.87 -7.27
CA TRP A 136 -11.60 -28.13 -6.63
C TRP A 136 -12.07 -27.16 -5.55
N VAL A 137 -13.36 -26.78 -5.58
CA VAL A 137 -13.95 -25.82 -4.64
C VAL A 137 -15.06 -26.49 -3.85
N LYS A 138 -14.90 -26.60 -2.53
CA LYS A 138 -15.88 -27.25 -1.64
C LYS A 138 -17.04 -26.33 -1.21
N ASN A 139 -16.83 -24.99 -1.19
CA ASN A 139 -17.81 -24.02 -0.70
C ASN A 139 -17.97 -22.88 -1.72
N TYR A 140 -18.66 -23.16 -2.83
CA TYR A 140 -18.87 -22.22 -3.92
C TYR A 140 -19.47 -20.88 -3.44
N ASP A 141 -20.57 -20.92 -2.68
CA ASP A 141 -21.29 -19.71 -2.27
C ASP A 141 -20.44 -18.75 -1.43
N LYS A 142 -19.64 -19.31 -0.53
CA LYS A 142 -18.72 -18.52 0.30
C LYS A 142 -17.65 -17.80 -0.53
N TRP A 143 -17.10 -18.48 -1.53
CA TRP A 143 -16.08 -17.89 -2.39
C TRP A 143 -16.67 -16.89 -3.37
N ASP A 144 -17.86 -17.14 -3.91
CA ASP A 144 -18.58 -16.21 -4.80
C ASP A 144 -18.97 -14.92 -4.06
N GLU A 145 -19.52 -15.05 -2.84
CA GLU A 145 -19.82 -13.89 -1.98
C GLU A 145 -18.53 -13.10 -1.66
N MET A 146 -17.45 -13.79 -1.29
CA MET A 146 -16.18 -13.15 -0.98
C MET A 146 -15.64 -12.36 -2.18
N ILE A 147 -15.63 -12.95 -3.39
CA ILE A 147 -15.19 -12.28 -4.63
C ILE A 147 -16.07 -11.04 -4.87
N ASN A 148 -17.39 -11.20 -4.81
CA ASN A 148 -18.32 -10.10 -5.06
C ASN A 148 -18.16 -8.95 -4.06
N VAL A 149 -17.99 -9.24 -2.78
CA VAL A 149 -17.79 -8.24 -1.72
C VAL A 149 -16.43 -7.54 -1.88
N GLN A 150 -15.35 -8.30 -2.09
CA GLN A 150 -14.01 -7.73 -2.22
C GLN A 150 -13.89 -6.84 -3.46
N VAL A 151 -14.38 -7.30 -4.61
CA VAL A 151 -14.37 -6.50 -5.85
C VAL A 151 -15.18 -5.21 -5.69
N ALA A 152 -16.35 -5.29 -5.02
CA ALA A 152 -17.18 -4.10 -4.77
C ALA A 152 -16.48 -3.08 -3.86
N GLN A 153 -15.88 -3.56 -2.76
CA GLN A 153 -15.16 -2.71 -1.82
C GLN A 153 -13.96 -2.02 -2.49
N PHE A 154 -13.16 -2.80 -3.21
CA PHE A 154 -11.98 -2.33 -3.91
C PHE A 154 -12.31 -1.26 -4.96
N SER A 155 -13.26 -1.55 -5.84
CA SER A 155 -13.71 -0.62 -6.88
C SER A 155 -14.33 0.66 -6.30
N SER A 156 -15.17 0.53 -5.26
CA SER A 156 -15.80 1.70 -4.65
C SER A 156 -14.80 2.59 -3.91
N ALA A 157 -13.78 1.99 -3.27
CA ALA A 157 -12.70 2.71 -2.61
C ALA A 157 -11.89 3.52 -3.62
N PHE A 158 -11.46 2.87 -4.70
CA PHE A 158 -10.69 3.53 -5.75
C PHE A 158 -11.44 4.67 -6.42
N ARG A 159 -12.71 4.45 -6.82
CA ARG A 159 -13.53 5.49 -7.48
C ARG A 159 -13.74 6.72 -6.61
N ARG A 160 -13.94 6.55 -5.29
CA ARG A 160 -14.06 7.68 -4.36
C ARG A 160 -12.78 8.49 -4.28
N SER A 161 -11.62 7.80 -4.23
CA SER A 161 -10.32 8.47 -4.17
C SER A 161 -9.94 9.10 -5.50
N ALA A 162 -10.24 8.44 -6.63
CA ALA A 162 -9.99 8.95 -7.97
C ALA A 162 -10.81 10.21 -8.31
N ALA A 163 -11.89 10.47 -7.60
CA ALA A 163 -12.65 11.71 -7.74
C ALA A 163 -11.86 12.95 -7.28
N ASN A 164 -10.86 12.78 -6.43
CA ASN A 164 -9.99 13.87 -5.96
C ASN A 164 -8.59 13.75 -6.59
N ILE A 165 -8.45 14.22 -7.82
CA ILE A 165 -7.19 14.17 -8.58
C ILE A 165 -6.02 14.87 -7.86
N PRO A 166 -6.17 16.06 -7.24
CA PRO A 166 -5.08 16.70 -6.51
C PRO A 166 -4.50 15.84 -5.38
N ASP A 167 -5.36 15.17 -4.61
CA ASP A 167 -4.91 14.30 -3.51
C ASP A 167 -4.22 13.04 -4.04
N MET A 168 -4.69 12.49 -5.16
CA MET A 168 -4.02 11.37 -5.81
C MET A 168 -2.66 11.75 -6.36
N ALA A 169 -2.54 12.92 -7.00
CA ALA A 169 -1.27 13.43 -7.50
C ALA A 169 -0.27 13.67 -6.36
N LEU A 170 -0.72 14.30 -5.27
CA LEU A 170 0.11 14.50 -4.08
C LEU A 170 0.55 13.17 -3.47
N THR A 171 -0.36 12.19 -3.38
CA THR A 171 -0.04 10.84 -2.89
C THR A 171 1.02 10.18 -3.77
N LEU A 172 0.90 10.31 -5.09
CA LEU A 172 1.87 9.77 -6.03
C LEU A 172 3.25 10.44 -5.85
N ILE A 173 3.31 11.77 -5.76
CA ILE A 173 4.56 12.52 -5.55
C ILE A 173 5.24 12.06 -4.25
N ILE A 174 4.50 11.94 -3.16
CA ILE A 174 5.02 11.45 -1.88
C ILE A 174 5.52 10.01 -2.02
N THR A 175 4.79 9.16 -2.72
CA THR A 175 5.19 7.76 -2.97
C THR A 175 6.46 7.69 -3.81
N MET A 176 6.57 8.47 -4.89
CA MET A 176 7.78 8.53 -5.72
C MET A 176 8.99 9.01 -4.92
N THR A 177 8.80 10.02 -4.06
CA THR A 177 9.84 10.53 -3.16
C THR A 177 10.28 9.45 -2.16
N GLN A 178 9.33 8.75 -1.54
CA GLN A 178 9.61 7.64 -0.62
C GLN A 178 10.39 6.52 -1.30
N LEU A 179 9.99 6.12 -2.51
CA LEU A 179 10.69 5.10 -3.30
C LEU A 179 12.10 5.57 -3.70
N GLY A 180 12.24 6.84 -4.09
CA GLY A 180 13.55 7.45 -4.36
C GLY A 180 14.50 7.33 -3.18
N PHE A 181 14.06 7.67 -1.97
CA PHE A 181 14.86 7.50 -0.75
C PHE A 181 15.20 6.04 -0.45
N LEU A 182 14.29 5.12 -0.71
CA LEU A 182 14.55 3.70 -0.53
C LEU A 182 15.59 3.19 -1.54
N TYR A 183 15.45 3.57 -2.82
CA TYR A 183 16.32 3.08 -3.89
C TYR A 183 17.71 3.76 -3.93
N MET A 184 17.87 4.90 -3.24
CA MET A 184 19.19 5.52 -3.10
C MET A 184 20.07 4.86 -2.01
N VAL A 185 19.51 4.02 -1.12
CA VAL A 185 20.30 3.38 -0.04
C VAL A 185 21.50 2.60 -0.57
N PRO A 186 21.40 1.78 -1.64
CA PRO A 186 22.56 1.10 -2.20
C PRO A 186 23.68 2.04 -2.66
N TRP A 187 23.35 3.24 -3.14
CA TRP A 187 24.34 4.25 -3.50
C TRP A 187 25.20 4.67 -2.30
N PHE A 188 24.56 4.92 -1.14
CA PHE A 188 25.29 5.18 0.10
C PHE A 188 26.12 4.00 0.56
N VAL A 189 25.59 2.78 0.40
CA VAL A 189 26.34 1.56 0.73
C VAL A 189 27.61 1.46 -0.12
N LEU A 190 27.54 1.64 -1.43
CA LEU A 190 28.70 1.64 -2.31
C LEU A 190 29.74 2.68 -1.89
N HIS A 191 29.32 3.91 -1.60
CA HIS A 191 30.23 4.97 -1.13
C HIS A 191 30.87 4.66 0.22
N ALA A 192 30.15 3.98 1.13
CA ALA A 192 30.71 3.54 2.40
C ALA A 192 31.84 2.48 2.23
N PHE A 193 31.83 1.76 1.12
CA PHE A 193 32.91 0.84 0.73
C PHE A 193 33.95 1.50 -0.18
N GLY A 194 33.94 2.82 -0.37
CA GLY A 194 34.88 3.56 -1.20
C GLY A 194 34.67 3.37 -2.71
N ILE A 195 33.50 2.93 -3.12
CA ILE A 195 33.15 2.67 -4.51
C ILE A 195 32.35 3.84 -5.05
N GLU A 196 32.91 4.56 -6.02
CA GLU A 196 32.19 5.59 -6.76
C GLU A 196 31.23 4.95 -7.76
N ALA A 197 29.97 5.31 -7.68
CA ALA A 197 28.93 4.80 -8.56
C ALA A 197 27.98 5.93 -8.99
N ASP A 198 27.51 5.85 -10.23
CA ASP A 198 26.53 6.80 -10.75
C ASP A 198 25.21 6.67 -9.98
N PHE A 199 24.73 7.81 -9.49
CA PHE A 199 23.52 7.89 -8.66
C PHE A 199 22.28 7.34 -9.36
N LEU A 200 22.05 7.74 -10.63
CA LEU A 200 20.89 7.26 -11.39
C LEU A 200 20.97 5.76 -11.68
N THR A 201 22.16 5.24 -11.91
CA THR A 201 22.37 3.79 -12.08
C THR A 201 22.02 3.04 -10.81
N CYS A 202 22.41 3.56 -9.64
CA CYS A 202 22.05 2.95 -8.35
C CYS A 202 20.54 3.00 -8.07
N LEU A 203 19.87 4.10 -8.40
CA LEU A 203 18.42 4.19 -8.31
C LEU A 203 17.72 3.17 -9.22
N ALA A 204 18.19 3.06 -10.47
CA ALA A 204 17.64 2.11 -11.43
C ALA A 204 17.86 0.67 -10.96
N ALA A 205 19.07 0.30 -10.57
CA ALA A 205 19.39 -1.02 -10.02
C ALA A 205 18.58 -1.31 -8.74
N GLY A 206 18.47 -0.34 -7.82
CA GLY A 206 17.67 -0.47 -6.60
C GLY A 206 16.20 -0.73 -6.86
N SER A 207 15.62 -0.08 -7.88
CA SER A 207 14.23 -0.33 -8.29
C SER A 207 14.05 -1.75 -8.84
N MET A 208 15.03 -2.29 -9.58
CA MET A 208 14.99 -3.67 -10.08
C MET A 208 15.15 -4.69 -8.94
N VAL A 209 16.01 -4.43 -7.95
CA VAL A 209 16.10 -5.27 -6.73
C VAL A 209 14.75 -5.35 -6.03
N GLN A 210 14.02 -4.23 -5.92
CA GLN A 210 12.69 -4.22 -5.32
C GLN A 210 11.70 -5.10 -6.10
N LEU A 211 11.66 -5.00 -7.43
CA LEU A 211 10.79 -5.83 -8.26
C LEU A 211 11.07 -7.32 -8.08
N VAL A 212 12.35 -7.70 -8.12
CA VAL A 212 12.77 -9.11 -7.91
C VAL A 212 12.44 -9.59 -6.50
N SER A 213 12.67 -8.74 -5.49
CA SER A 213 12.37 -9.06 -4.09
C SER A 213 10.88 -9.32 -3.85
N THR A 214 10.01 -8.51 -4.46
CA THR A 214 8.55 -8.65 -4.30
C THR A 214 7.94 -9.78 -5.13
N ALA A 215 8.64 -10.24 -6.17
CA ALA A 215 8.22 -11.40 -6.96
C ALA A 215 8.37 -12.74 -6.19
N VAL A 216 9.23 -12.78 -5.15
CA VAL A 216 9.44 -13.98 -4.34
C VAL A 216 8.48 -14.01 -3.15
N PRO A 217 7.60 -15.03 -3.03
CA PRO A 217 6.53 -15.06 -2.03
C PRO A 217 7.02 -15.55 -0.65
N LEU A 218 8.17 -15.07 -0.21
CA LEU A 218 8.73 -15.38 1.11
C LEU A 218 8.68 -14.17 2.05
N PRO A 219 8.66 -14.39 3.38
CA PRO A 219 8.68 -13.29 4.35
C PRO A 219 9.88 -12.37 4.10
N GLY A 220 9.62 -11.06 4.08
CA GLY A 220 10.64 -10.05 3.83
C GLY A 220 11.27 -10.10 2.43
N GLY A 221 10.68 -10.82 1.47
CA GLY A 221 11.25 -11.01 0.13
C GLY A 221 12.56 -11.80 0.12
N THR A 222 12.75 -12.68 1.13
CA THR A 222 13.97 -13.50 1.28
C THR A 222 14.20 -14.35 0.02
N GLY A 223 15.43 -14.47 -0.41
CA GLY A 223 15.81 -15.08 -1.68
C GLY A 223 15.78 -14.09 -2.84
N GLY A 224 14.68 -13.38 -3.04
CA GLY A 224 14.57 -12.34 -4.08
C GLY A 224 15.40 -11.10 -3.78
N ALA A 225 15.44 -10.67 -2.52
CA ALA A 225 16.27 -9.54 -2.09
C ALA A 225 17.76 -9.86 -2.18
N GLU A 226 18.17 -11.05 -1.73
CA GLU A 226 19.54 -11.55 -1.84
C GLU A 226 19.98 -11.67 -3.30
N GLY A 227 19.18 -12.40 -4.09
CA GLY A 227 19.47 -12.62 -5.50
C GLY A 227 19.47 -11.32 -6.31
N GLY A 228 18.48 -10.46 -6.08
CA GLY A 228 18.39 -9.15 -6.74
C GLY A 228 19.59 -8.26 -6.39
N PHE A 229 19.93 -8.14 -5.10
CA PHE A 229 21.09 -7.33 -4.69
C PHE A 229 22.40 -7.90 -5.25
N ALA A 230 22.62 -9.21 -5.15
CA ALA A 230 23.80 -9.86 -5.70
C ALA A 230 23.89 -9.67 -7.22
N LEU A 231 22.78 -9.75 -7.94
CA LEU A 231 22.72 -9.57 -9.38
C LEU A 231 23.13 -8.14 -9.80
N PHE A 232 22.52 -7.12 -9.17
CA PHE A 232 22.68 -5.73 -9.62
C PHE A 232 23.87 -5.00 -8.98
N PHE A 233 24.18 -5.30 -7.73
CA PHE A 233 25.26 -4.63 -6.98
C PHE A 233 26.47 -5.50 -6.73
N GLY A 234 26.36 -6.83 -6.87
CA GLY A 234 27.47 -7.75 -6.73
C GLY A 234 28.66 -7.42 -7.63
N PRO A 235 28.48 -7.18 -8.95
CA PRO A 235 29.57 -6.80 -9.84
C PRO A 235 30.26 -5.49 -9.43
N MET A 236 29.56 -4.54 -8.82
CA MET A 236 30.12 -3.27 -8.35
C MET A 236 30.92 -3.44 -7.05
N LEU A 237 30.45 -4.29 -6.14
CA LEU A 237 31.03 -4.52 -4.82
C LEU A 237 32.15 -5.55 -4.83
N GLY A 238 32.23 -6.43 -5.84
CA GLY A 238 33.24 -7.48 -5.95
C GLY A 238 33.31 -8.36 -4.70
N SER A 239 34.46 -8.46 -4.07
CA SER A 239 34.67 -9.24 -2.84
C SER A 239 33.86 -8.73 -1.63
N SER A 240 33.44 -7.48 -1.66
CA SER A 240 32.64 -6.85 -0.57
C SER A 240 31.12 -7.05 -0.74
N ALA A 241 30.67 -7.81 -1.75
CA ALA A 241 29.23 -7.95 -2.06
C ALA A 241 28.41 -8.46 -0.87
N THR A 242 28.88 -9.46 -0.14
CA THR A 242 28.20 -9.99 1.04
C THR A 242 28.09 -8.95 2.16
N ALA A 243 29.17 -8.22 2.44
CA ALA A 243 29.18 -7.18 3.45
C ALA A 243 28.25 -6.01 3.06
N GLY A 244 28.30 -5.57 1.81
CA GLY A 244 27.41 -4.54 1.26
C GLY A 244 25.95 -4.95 1.34
N PHE A 245 25.63 -6.19 0.98
CA PHE A 245 24.28 -6.74 1.14
C PHE A 245 23.81 -6.71 2.61
N LEU A 246 24.63 -7.14 3.55
CA LEU A 246 24.27 -7.14 4.97
C LEU A 246 23.98 -5.72 5.48
N VAL A 247 24.83 -4.75 5.14
CA VAL A 247 24.61 -3.34 5.51
C VAL A 247 23.31 -2.83 4.90
N TRP A 248 23.09 -3.07 3.61
CA TRP A 248 21.84 -2.67 2.95
C TRP A 248 20.62 -3.33 3.61
N ARG A 249 20.69 -4.62 3.93
CA ARG A 249 19.59 -5.36 4.56
C ARG A 249 19.30 -4.88 5.97
N VAL A 250 20.35 -4.55 6.73
CA VAL A 250 20.18 -3.95 8.07
C VAL A 250 19.41 -2.62 7.98
N VAL A 251 19.81 -1.75 7.06
CA VAL A 251 19.23 -0.42 6.93
C VAL A 251 17.79 -0.46 6.36
N THR A 252 17.54 -1.31 5.35
CA THR A 252 16.27 -1.30 4.63
C THR A 252 15.21 -2.24 5.19
N PHE A 253 15.61 -3.28 5.93
CA PHE A 253 14.72 -4.30 6.44
C PHE A 253 14.73 -4.41 7.96
N PHE A 254 15.90 -4.75 8.57
CA PHE A 254 15.95 -5.04 10.00
C PHE A 254 15.68 -3.79 10.86
N LEU A 255 16.37 -2.69 10.58
CA LEU A 255 16.23 -1.46 11.35
C LEU A 255 14.79 -0.93 11.33
N PRO A 256 14.11 -0.77 10.17
CA PRO A 256 12.72 -0.35 10.14
C PRO A 256 11.77 -1.34 10.81
N THR A 257 12.01 -2.65 10.69
CA THR A 257 11.16 -3.67 11.30
C THR A 257 11.23 -3.62 12.84
N PHE A 258 12.43 -3.53 13.40
CA PHE A 258 12.60 -3.43 14.85
C PHE A 258 12.17 -2.06 15.40
N ALA A 259 12.45 -0.97 14.69
CA ALA A 259 12.00 0.37 15.06
C ALA A 259 10.47 0.50 15.03
N ALA A 260 9.78 -0.31 14.25
CA ALA A 260 8.33 -0.33 14.19
C ALA A 260 7.69 -0.84 15.50
N LEU A 261 8.33 -1.78 16.22
CA LEU A 261 7.75 -2.41 17.42
C LEU A 261 7.24 -1.40 18.47
N PRO A 262 8.06 -0.47 18.98
CA PRO A 262 7.59 0.51 19.97
C PRO A 262 6.56 1.49 19.37
N MET A 263 6.56 1.69 18.06
CA MET A 263 5.68 2.63 17.38
C MET A 263 4.25 2.08 17.18
N ILE A 264 4.05 0.76 17.18
CA ILE A 264 2.73 0.12 17.04
C ILE A 264 1.78 0.53 18.17
N GLY A 265 2.34 0.80 19.37
CA GLY A 265 1.58 1.23 20.55
C GLY A 265 1.23 2.71 20.62
N LEU A 266 1.71 3.53 19.69
CA LEU A 266 1.48 4.97 19.71
C LEU A 266 -0.01 5.30 19.54
N LYS A 267 -0.46 6.29 20.33
CA LYS A 267 -1.83 6.84 20.24
C LYS A 267 -1.76 8.36 20.30
N SER A 268 -2.63 8.99 19.55
CA SER A 268 -2.81 10.43 19.65
C SER A 268 -3.63 10.78 20.89
N SER A 269 -3.07 11.63 21.74
CA SER A 269 -3.75 12.14 22.95
C SER A 269 -4.85 13.15 22.64
N HIS A 270 -4.76 13.82 21.49
CA HIS A 270 -5.74 14.78 20.98
C HIS A 270 -6.14 14.37 19.57
N ARG A 271 -7.44 14.18 19.38
CA ARG A 271 -8.05 13.86 18.08
C ARG A 271 -8.15 15.13 17.21
N GLU A 272 -7.05 15.82 17.01
CA GLU A 272 -7.00 16.97 16.11
C GLU A 272 -6.36 16.55 14.81
N SER A 273 -7.08 16.76 13.71
CA SER A 273 -6.58 16.62 12.34
C SER A 273 -5.31 17.48 12.18
N ILE A 274 -4.33 16.99 11.43
CA ILE A 274 -3.10 17.74 11.10
C ILE A 274 -3.43 19.06 10.42
N TYR A 275 -4.52 19.12 9.66
CA TYR A 275 -5.01 20.33 9.05
C TYR A 275 -5.33 21.42 10.09
N HIS A 276 -6.05 21.11 11.14
CA HIS A 276 -6.34 22.07 12.23
C HIS A 276 -5.07 22.48 12.95
N ARG A 277 -4.09 21.58 13.07
CA ARG A 277 -2.79 21.90 13.65
C ARG A 277 -1.97 22.82 12.74
N ALA A 278 -1.97 22.58 11.44
CA ALA A 278 -1.32 23.44 10.45
C ALA A 278 -1.97 24.83 10.36
N GLN A 279 -3.30 24.90 10.41
CA GLN A 279 -4.04 26.17 10.51
C GLN A 279 -3.69 26.95 11.78
N ARG A 280 -3.57 26.28 12.94
CA ARG A 280 -3.13 26.94 14.17
C ARG A 280 -1.70 27.48 14.06
N LEU A 281 -0.80 26.78 13.42
CA LEU A 281 0.57 27.23 13.19
C LEU A 281 0.62 28.40 12.21
N ARG A 282 -0.21 28.41 11.18
CA ARG A 282 -0.39 29.55 10.28
C ARG A 282 -1.10 30.73 10.94
N GLY A 283 -2.09 30.48 11.81
CA GLY A 283 -2.85 31.52 12.50
C GLY A 283 -2.17 32.13 13.72
N ARG A 284 -1.06 31.59 14.19
CA ARG A 284 -0.26 32.16 15.29
C ARG A 284 0.51 33.43 14.92
N GLY A 285 0.49 33.81 13.64
CA GLY A 285 1.00 35.12 13.18
C GLY A 285 0.01 36.28 13.28
N GLY A 286 -1.24 36.07 13.74
CA GLY A 286 -2.25 37.13 13.89
C GLY A 286 -3.22 36.84 15.03
N SER A 287 -3.11 37.62 16.11
CA SER A 287 -4.05 37.90 17.21
C SER A 287 -4.85 36.77 17.87
N GLY A 288 -4.77 36.80 19.19
CA GLY A 288 -5.40 35.88 20.14
C GLY A 288 -6.91 35.76 20.02
N ALA A 289 -7.36 34.67 19.42
CA ALA A 289 -8.74 34.18 19.58
C ALA A 289 -8.72 32.93 20.48
N ARG A 290 -9.40 33.04 21.63
CA ARG A 290 -9.61 31.97 22.60
C ARG A 290 -10.27 30.76 21.91
N ALA A 291 -9.65 29.60 22.05
CA ALA A 291 -10.22 28.33 21.62
C ALA A 291 -11.54 28.04 22.35
N PRO A 292 -12.61 27.57 21.69
CA PRO A 292 -13.77 27.05 22.37
C PRO A 292 -13.42 25.75 23.12
N ARG A 293 -13.56 25.78 24.44
CA ARG A 293 -13.59 24.59 25.29
C ARG A 293 -14.90 23.84 25.03
N GLY A 294 -14.85 22.79 24.25
CA GLY A 294 -16.01 21.94 24.05
C GLY A 294 -15.64 20.78 23.14
N GLY A 295 -15.26 19.65 23.75
CA GLY A 295 -15.10 18.39 23.01
C GLY A 295 -16.46 17.98 22.45
N VAL A 296 -16.64 18.13 21.15
CA VAL A 296 -17.79 17.58 20.45
C VAL A 296 -17.55 16.07 20.33
N ALA A 297 -18.24 15.28 21.14
CA ALA A 297 -18.31 13.85 20.95
C ALA A 297 -18.94 13.58 19.58
N TYR A 298 -18.22 12.92 18.69
CA TYR A 298 -18.73 12.44 17.43
C TYR A 298 -19.93 11.53 17.67
N LYS A 299 -21.14 12.04 17.41
CA LYS A 299 -22.36 11.24 17.31
C LYS A 299 -22.50 10.78 15.87
N PRO A 300 -22.42 9.46 15.58
CA PRO A 300 -22.69 8.99 14.24
C PRO A 300 -24.13 9.38 13.87
N LYS A 301 -24.31 10.05 12.73
CA LYS A 301 -25.63 10.29 12.15
C LYS A 301 -26.33 8.94 11.99
N LYS A 302 -27.35 8.69 12.82
CA LYS A 302 -28.27 7.56 12.64
C LYS A 302 -28.96 7.77 11.29
N HIS A 303 -28.55 7.04 10.27
CA HIS A 303 -29.38 6.86 9.09
C HIS A 303 -30.65 6.16 9.56
N GLY A 304 -31.76 6.87 9.47
CA GLY A 304 -33.09 6.36 9.84
C GLY A 304 -33.39 5.11 9.02
N THR A 305 -33.41 3.98 9.68
CA THR A 305 -34.02 2.77 9.18
C THR A 305 -35.49 3.04 9.02
N LYS A 306 -35.93 3.28 7.77
CA LYS A 306 -37.36 3.23 7.43
C LYS A 306 -37.86 1.83 7.76
N LYS A 307 -38.64 1.72 8.86
CA LYS A 307 -39.39 0.51 9.17
C LYS A 307 -40.35 0.25 8.01
N LEU A 308 -40.13 -0.79 7.24
CA LEU A 308 -41.09 -1.38 6.34
C LEU A 308 -42.25 -1.92 7.21
N VAL A 309 -43.35 -1.23 7.21
CA VAL A 309 -44.60 -1.70 7.79
C VAL A 309 -45.12 -2.80 6.85
N VAL A 310 -44.90 -4.04 7.22
CA VAL A 310 -45.55 -5.19 6.57
C VAL A 310 -47.01 -5.18 7.02
N LYS A 311 -47.92 -4.75 6.14
CA LYS A 311 -49.40 -4.92 6.29
C LYS A 311 -49.70 -6.41 6.23
N LYS A 312 -50.03 -7.01 7.37
CA LYS A 312 -50.67 -8.35 7.43
C LYS A 312 -52.02 -8.27 6.72
N ALA A 313 -52.14 -8.96 5.59
CA ALA A 313 -53.46 -9.21 4.97
C ALA A 313 -54.25 -10.16 5.85
N GLY A 314 -55.46 -9.71 6.21
CA GLY A 314 -56.34 -10.46 7.06
C GLY A 314 -56.92 -11.69 6.34
N THR A 315 -56.92 -12.79 7.06
CA THR A 315 -57.62 -14.02 6.70
C THR A 315 -59.13 -13.82 6.92
N GLN A 316 -59.90 -13.72 5.85
CA GLN A 316 -61.37 -13.87 5.94
C GLN A 316 -61.71 -15.37 5.95
N LYS A 317 -62.27 -15.85 7.07
CA LYS A 317 -63.07 -17.06 7.14
C LYS A 317 -64.42 -16.78 6.46
N LYS A 318 -64.83 -17.60 5.50
CA LYS A 318 -66.24 -17.80 5.14
C LYS A 318 -66.65 -19.23 5.48
N GLN A 319 -67.78 -19.28 6.06
CA GLN A 319 -68.62 -20.43 6.40
C GLN A 319 -68.88 -21.31 5.18
#